data_313fbecca5bf983346700bb63a474fa4
#
_entry.id   313fbecca5bf983346700bb63a474fa4
#
_cell.length_a   1.000
_cell.length_b   1.000
_cell.length_c   1.000
_cell.angle_alpha   90.00
_cell.angle_beta   90.00
_cell.angle_gamma   90.00
#
_symmetry.space_group_name_H-M   'P 1'
#
loop_
_entity.id
_entity.type
_entity.pdbx_description
1 polymer ?
#
loop_
_entity_poly.entity_id
_entity_poly.type
_entity_poly.pdbx_seq_one_letter_code
_entity_poly.pdbx_strand_id
1 'polypeptide(L)'
;MKSILKKDRILVFIALLGLLASLAPLAARTKAEQSNRYYDYILDYSSLRYMASQSTQSEGEWLDRFASLGIRKVTVAEATALGLDASAGIPIHAMTVKDAMGDFGWESNYPDEVVGWMRTSTDVSDAIICTDTAEAFDWVMNAFNARVENFTAKTCRDGEKGFIFLSQQPDGLKGEKLLNLRLGIWPDIASLLEEHGYQIVPRTETMKGMNGTRFAQAYIEVLEHYASPYFMNNGDELIGYESDEGRELLTQYLRESGASLAMVEQNDQSQNITWPGTVELLNSIDYHGIRVFNEWGYIQNRYAYCGYTGPEEITNSFFRAIVERNCKVIWLKMILEPDNDVSWDADQTEWTYITDPAAYEKMILDLDARL
;
A
#
# COMPACT_ATOMS: atom_id res chain seq x y z
N MET A 1 -59.85 -29.00 20.76
CA MET A 1 -58.59 -29.50 21.29
C MET A 1 -57.83 -30.45 20.35
N LYS A 2 -58.40 -31.52 19.79
CA LYS A 2 -57.66 -32.45 18.88
C LYS A 2 -57.14 -31.84 17.58
N SER A 3 -57.76 -30.75 17.06
CA SER A 3 -57.34 -30.07 15.82
C SER A 3 -56.13 -29.16 16.04
N ILE A 4 -56.02 -28.54 17.21
CA ILE A 4 -54.88 -27.70 17.61
C ILE A 4 -53.63 -28.56 17.77
N LEU A 5 -53.74 -29.68 18.45
CA LEU A 5 -52.64 -30.65 18.65
C LEU A 5 -52.09 -31.24 17.31
N LYS A 6 -52.94 -31.34 16.27
CA LYS A 6 -52.45 -31.78 14.92
C LYS A 6 -51.67 -30.67 14.21
N LYS A 7 -52.12 -29.40 14.31
CA LYS A 7 -51.38 -28.25 13.74
C LYS A 7 -50.02 -28.09 14.40
N ASP A 8 -49.95 -28.19 15.72
CA ASP A 8 -48.70 -28.07 16.46
C ASP A 8 -47.71 -29.17 16.07
N ARG A 9 -48.17 -30.39 15.85
CA ARG A 9 -47.31 -31.50 15.38
C ARG A 9 -46.76 -31.24 13.97
N ILE A 10 -47.57 -30.66 13.08
CA ILE A 10 -47.12 -30.29 11.72
C ILE A 10 -46.07 -29.18 11.77
N LEU A 11 -46.30 -28.14 12.61
CA LEU A 11 -45.32 -27.08 12.82
C LEU A 11 -43.99 -27.60 13.38
N VAL A 12 -44.05 -28.47 14.39
CA VAL A 12 -42.85 -29.12 14.94
C VAL A 12 -42.13 -29.95 13.87
N PHE A 13 -42.85 -30.71 13.04
CA PHE A 13 -42.26 -31.48 11.94
C PHE A 13 -41.61 -30.58 10.88
N ILE A 14 -42.23 -29.50 10.51
CA ILE A 14 -41.65 -28.48 9.56
C ILE A 14 -40.41 -27.88 10.18
N ALA A 15 -40.44 -27.51 11.47
CA ALA A 15 -39.26 -26.96 12.17
C ALA A 15 -38.10 -27.93 12.21
N LEU A 16 -38.38 -29.22 12.49
CA LEU A 16 -37.38 -30.30 12.46
C LEU A 16 -36.79 -30.53 11.05
N LEU A 17 -37.63 -30.49 9.99
CA LEU A 17 -37.17 -30.58 8.61
C LEU A 17 -36.28 -29.38 8.26
N GLY A 18 -36.66 -28.18 8.67
CA GLY A 18 -35.84 -26.97 8.49
C GLY A 18 -34.48 -27.08 9.20
N LEU A 19 -34.50 -27.58 10.46
CA LEU A 19 -33.28 -27.83 11.20
C LEU A 19 -32.38 -28.88 10.53
N LEU A 20 -32.95 -29.99 10.09
CA LEU A 20 -32.19 -31.02 9.36
C LEU A 20 -31.65 -30.51 8.04
N ALA A 21 -32.43 -29.73 7.30
CA ALA A 21 -31.98 -29.12 6.03
C ALA A 21 -30.84 -28.12 6.25
N SER A 22 -30.77 -27.46 7.40
CA SER A 22 -29.70 -26.52 7.72
C SER A 22 -28.37 -27.21 8.13
N LEU A 23 -28.38 -28.49 8.49
CA LEU A 23 -27.17 -29.23 8.89
C LEU A 23 -26.16 -29.37 7.75
N ALA A 24 -26.63 -29.59 6.52
CA ALA A 24 -25.74 -29.77 5.36
C ALA A 24 -24.95 -28.49 5.03
N PRO A 25 -25.57 -27.30 4.88
CA PRO A 25 -24.84 -26.06 4.69
C PRO A 25 -23.97 -25.69 5.90
N LEU A 26 -24.39 -26.00 7.15
CA LEU A 26 -23.57 -25.78 8.34
C LEU A 26 -22.31 -26.65 8.33
N ALA A 27 -22.45 -27.94 7.99
CA ALA A 27 -21.30 -28.84 7.87
C ALA A 27 -20.34 -28.41 6.74
N ALA A 28 -20.89 -27.97 5.60
CA ALA A 28 -20.09 -27.45 4.49
C ALA A 28 -19.33 -26.17 4.91
N ARG A 29 -19.99 -25.27 5.63
CA ARG A 29 -19.38 -24.04 6.16
C ARG A 29 -18.27 -24.40 7.16
N THR A 30 -18.53 -25.24 8.14
CA THR A 30 -17.52 -25.68 9.12
C THR A 30 -16.31 -26.31 8.45
N LYS A 31 -16.52 -27.14 7.42
CA LYS A 31 -15.42 -27.72 6.64
C LYS A 31 -14.63 -26.65 5.89
N ALA A 32 -15.29 -25.68 5.28
CA ALA A 32 -14.62 -24.56 4.59
C ALA A 32 -13.81 -23.71 5.58
N GLU A 33 -14.39 -23.35 6.73
CA GLU A 33 -13.72 -22.58 7.78
C GLU A 33 -12.49 -23.33 8.33
N GLN A 34 -12.57 -24.65 8.50
CA GLN A 34 -11.42 -25.46 8.90
C GLN A 34 -10.32 -25.51 7.84
N SER A 35 -10.67 -25.47 6.55
CA SER A 35 -9.68 -25.43 5.46
C SER A 35 -9.06 -24.05 5.27
N ASN A 36 -9.68 -22.99 5.78
CA ASN A 36 -9.26 -21.60 5.61
C ASN A 36 -8.24 -21.10 6.65
N ARG A 37 -7.63 -21.98 7.41
CA ARG A 37 -6.68 -21.59 8.48
C ARG A 37 -5.30 -21.19 7.99
N TYR A 38 -4.97 -21.43 6.72
CA TYR A 38 -3.73 -20.98 6.13
C TYR A 38 -3.83 -19.47 5.80
N TYR A 39 -2.81 -18.73 6.18
CA TYR A 39 -2.67 -17.31 5.91
C TYR A 39 -1.20 -16.89 5.89
N ASP A 40 -0.94 -15.69 5.42
CA ASP A 40 0.37 -15.07 5.33
C ASP A 40 0.29 -13.63 5.85
N TYR A 41 1.40 -13.12 6.34
CA TYR A 41 1.52 -11.71 6.72
C TYR A 41 2.29 -10.93 5.68
N ILE A 42 1.83 -9.68 5.43
CA ILE A 42 2.63 -8.65 4.76
C ILE A 42 2.71 -7.45 5.71
N LEU A 43 3.91 -7.10 6.16
CA LEU A 43 4.14 -5.95 7.01
C LEU A 43 3.97 -4.65 6.20
N ASP A 44 3.32 -3.63 6.75
CA ASP A 44 3.29 -2.29 6.15
C ASP A 44 4.54 -1.50 6.53
N TYR A 45 5.44 -1.27 5.58
CA TYR A 45 6.70 -0.58 5.84
C TYR A 45 6.48 0.88 6.29
N SER A 46 5.53 1.58 5.67
CA SER A 46 5.30 2.98 5.98
C SER A 46 4.86 3.19 7.43
N SER A 47 3.91 2.36 7.90
CA SER A 47 3.45 2.43 9.29
C SER A 47 4.52 1.95 10.28
N LEU A 48 5.32 0.93 9.92
CA LEU A 48 6.44 0.46 10.75
C LEU A 48 7.48 1.57 10.92
N ARG A 49 7.91 2.20 9.83
CA ARG A 49 8.90 3.28 9.87
C ARG A 49 8.43 4.45 10.74
N TYR A 50 7.15 4.84 10.58
CA TYR A 50 6.58 5.92 11.39
C TYR A 50 6.46 5.53 12.86
N MET A 51 6.03 4.32 13.19
CA MET A 51 6.03 3.81 14.57
C MET A 51 7.46 3.74 15.14
N ALA A 52 8.43 3.26 14.38
CA ALA A 52 9.82 3.18 14.82
C ALA A 52 10.38 4.58 15.18
N SER A 53 9.99 5.63 14.45
CA SER A 53 10.37 7.02 14.78
C SER A 53 9.82 7.50 16.12
N GLN A 54 8.76 6.89 16.64
CA GLN A 54 8.15 7.15 17.95
C GLN A 54 8.71 6.23 19.05
N SER A 55 9.50 5.23 18.67
CA SER A 55 10.03 4.17 19.54
C SER A 55 11.46 4.47 19.99
N THR A 56 11.90 3.80 21.05
CA THR A 56 13.31 3.73 21.44
C THR A 56 14.09 2.70 20.65
N GLN A 57 13.41 1.82 19.91
CA GLN A 57 14.01 0.81 19.06
C GLN A 57 14.16 1.34 17.63
N SER A 58 15.27 1.00 17.00
CA SER A 58 15.50 1.31 15.59
C SER A 58 14.57 0.53 14.68
N GLU A 59 14.45 1.00 13.44
CA GLU A 59 13.70 0.33 12.39
C GLU A 59 14.19 -1.11 12.15
N GLY A 60 15.52 -1.31 12.11
CA GLY A 60 16.12 -2.63 11.97
C GLY A 60 15.79 -3.59 13.12
N GLU A 61 15.80 -3.11 14.38
CA GLU A 61 15.40 -3.92 15.53
C GLU A 61 13.93 -4.35 15.46
N TRP A 62 13.05 -3.50 14.96
CA TRP A 62 11.66 -3.85 14.71
C TRP A 62 11.51 -4.88 13.59
N LEU A 63 12.25 -4.72 12.49
CA LEU A 63 12.27 -5.68 11.40
C LEU A 63 12.75 -7.05 11.89
N ASP A 64 13.85 -7.12 12.64
CA ASP A 64 14.36 -8.38 13.21
C ASP A 64 13.32 -9.06 14.12
N ARG A 65 12.61 -8.29 14.90
CA ARG A 65 11.57 -8.80 15.79
C ARG A 65 10.41 -9.43 15.01
N PHE A 66 9.84 -8.73 14.03
CA PHE A 66 8.78 -9.28 13.20
C PHE A 66 9.27 -10.48 12.38
N ALA A 67 10.53 -10.44 11.92
CA ALA A 67 11.15 -11.58 11.26
C ALA A 67 11.26 -12.81 12.16
N SER A 68 11.55 -12.63 13.47
CA SER A 68 11.60 -13.72 14.46
C SER A 68 10.23 -14.36 14.72
N LEU A 69 9.14 -13.62 14.47
CA LEU A 69 7.75 -14.10 14.55
C LEU A 69 7.27 -14.72 13.22
N GLY A 70 8.16 -14.93 12.25
CA GLY A 70 7.85 -15.57 10.98
C GLY A 70 7.33 -14.64 9.90
N ILE A 71 7.23 -13.34 10.14
CA ILE A 71 6.81 -12.36 9.14
C ILE A 71 8.01 -12.01 8.26
N ARG A 72 7.94 -12.39 6.98
CA ARG A 72 9.05 -12.28 6.03
C ARG A 72 8.70 -11.52 4.74
N LYS A 73 7.51 -10.94 4.67
CA LYS A 73 7.08 -10.11 3.56
C LYS A 73 6.75 -8.71 4.04
N VAL A 74 7.10 -7.72 3.25
CA VAL A 74 6.86 -6.31 3.57
C VAL A 74 6.36 -5.59 2.33
N THR A 75 5.26 -4.85 2.45
CA THR A 75 4.80 -4.00 1.35
C THR A 75 5.43 -2.62 1.44
N VAL A 76 5.98 -2.17 0.32
CA VAL A 76 6.62 -0.87 0.15
C VAL A 76 5.90 -0.10 -0.94
N ALA A 77 5.36 1.06 -0.63
CA ALA A 77 4.82 1.96 -1.64
C ALA A 77 5.96 2.50 -2.53
N GLU A 78 5.74 2.54 -3.84
CA GLU A 78 6.67 3.25 -4.72
C GLU A 78 6.79 4.71 -4.26
N ALA A 79 8.01 5.19 -4.18
CA ALA A 79 8.33 6.53 -3.74
C ALA A 79 7.88 7.58 -4.77
N THR A 80 7.61 8.79 -4.31
CA THR A 80 7.47 9.99 -5.14
C THR A 80 8.57 10.97 -4.78
N ALA A 81 8.88 11.93 -5.65
CA ALA A 81 9.88 12.94 -5.33
C ALA A 81 9.50 13.73 -4.06
N LEU A 82 8.23 14.12 -3.92
CA LEU A 82 7.74 14.78 -2.70
C LEU A 82 7.79 13.87 -1.46
N GLY A 83 7.47 12.59 -1.60
CA GLY A 83 7.52 11.65 -0.48
C GLY A 83 8.96 11.37 -0.02
N LEU A 84 9.92 11.40 -0.94
CA LEU A 84 11.34 11.28 -0.61
C LEU A 84 11.88 12.54 0.07
N ASP A 85 11.49 13.73 -0.40
CA ASP A 85 11.84 15.00 0.24
C ASP A 85 11.36 15.06 1.70
N ALA A 86 10.15 14.61 1.96
CA ALA A 86 9.59 14.53 3.31
C ALA A 86 10.29 13.49 4.22
N SER A 87 11.20 12.67 3.67
CA SER A 87 11.84 11.57 4.39
C SER A 87 13.23 11.93 4.87
N ALA A 88 13.47 11.90 6.17
CA ALA A 88 14.78 12.22 6.74
C ALA A 88 15.90 11.34 6.17
N GLY A 89 17.02 11.98 5.82
CA GLY A 89 18.24 11.31 5.36
C GLY A 89 18.24 10.90 3.89
N ILE A 90 17.19 11.18 3.12
CA ILE A 90 17.17 10.94 1.68
C ILE A 90 17.72 12.17 0.95
N PRO A 91 18.68 12.01 0.02
CA PRO A 91 19.38 13.12 -0.63
C PRO A 91 18.58 13.69 -1.82
N ILE A 92 17.28 13.94 -1.64
CA ILE A 92 16.37 14.45 -2.66
C ILE A 92 15.48 15.53 -2.05
N HIS A 93 15.41 16.69 -2.73
CA HIS A 93 14.55 17.82 -2.39
C HIS A 93 13.68 18.17 -3.60
N ALA A 94 12.38 18.21 -3.43
CA ALA A 94 11.42 18.37 -4.53
C ALA A 94 10.35 19.41 -4.20
N MET A 95 10.19 20.39 -5.06
CA MET A 95 9.23 21.47 -4.85
C MET A 95 8.77 22.11 -6.17
N THR A 96 7.71 22.88 -6.11
CA THR A 96 7.35 23.74 -7.25
C THR A 96 8.31 24.94 -7.36
N VAL A 97 8.45 25.49 -8.56
CA VAL A 97 9.23 26.73 -8.76
C VAL A 97 8.70 27.86 -7.89
N LYS A 98 7.38 27.93 -7.69
CA LYS A 98 6.73 28.90 -6.82
C LYS A 98 7.23 28.78 -5.37
N ASP A 99 7.31 27.58 -4.86
CA ASP A 99 7.74 27.32 -3.49
C ASP A 99 9.25 27.60 -3.35
N ALA A 100 10.06 27.17 -4.32
CA ALA A 100 11.50 27.42 -4.36
C ALA A 100 11.85 28.92 -4.38
N MET A 101 11.05 29.73 -5.07
CA MET A 101 11.23 31.19 -5.15
C MET A 101 10.56 31.95 -4.00
N GLY A 102 9.87 31.26 -3.09
CA GLY A 102 9.15 31.87 -1.97
C GLY A 102 10.07 32.45 -0.88
N ASP A 103 11.27 31.93 -0.76
CA ASP A 103 12.21 32.32 0.27
C ASP A 103 13.04 33.55 -0.14
N PHE A 104 13.32 34.43 0.83
CA PHE A 104 14.19 35.58 0.59
C PHE A 104 15.63 35.11 0.29
N GLY A 105 16.17 35.53 -0.85
CA GLY A 105 17.54 35.18 -1.25
C GLY A 105 17.67 33.77 -1.83
N TRP A 106 16.56 33.17 -2.29
CA TRP A 106 16.50 31.85 -2.89
C TRP A 106 17.56 31.61 -3.97
N GLU A 107 17.93 32.65 -4.74
CA GLU A 107 18.94 32.55 -5.81
C GLU A 107 20.28 32.00 -5.32
N SER A 108 20.63 32.25 -4.06
CA SER A 108 21.89 31.76 -3.49
C SER A 108 21.93 30.25 -3.26
N ASN A 109 20.78 29.59 -3.33
CA ASN A 109 20.66 28.14 -3.12
C ASN A 109 20.87 27.34 -4.40
N TYR A 110 20.97 28.00 -5.56
CA TYR A 110 20.99 27.36 -6.88
C TYR A 110 22.13 27.91 -7.74
N PRO A 111 22.70 27.11 -8.66
CA PRO A 111 23.58 27.59 -9.72
C PRO A 111 22.91 28.65 -10.60
N ASP A 112 23.69 29.59 -11.15
CA ASP A 112 23.17 30.68 -12.00
C ASP A 112 22.31 30.18 -13.16
N GLU A 113 22.67 29.04 -13.74
CA GLU A 113 21.92 28.39 -14.83
C GLU A 113 20.52 28.00 -14.37
N VAL A 114 20.40 27.36 -13.19
CA VAL A 114 19.12 26.95 -12.59
C VAL A 114 18.28 28.16 -12.23
N VAL A 115 18.91 29.18 -11.63
CA VAL A 115 18.25 30.48 -11.36
C VAL A 115 17.68 31.08 -12.65
N GLY A 116 18.45 31.01 -13.75
CA GLY A 116 17.99 31.46 -15.06
C GLY A 116 16.75 30.71 -15.55
N TRP A 117 16.68 29.40 -15.37
CA TRP A 117 15.50 28.59 -15.73
C TRP A 117 14.28 28.97 -14.91
N MET A 118 14.42 29.09 -13.59
CA MET A 118 13.34 29.46 -12.70
C MET A 118 12.78 30.84 -12.96
N ARG A 119 13.66 31.84 -13.21
CA ARG A 119 13.24 33.21 -13.56
C ARG A 119 12.54 33.32 -14.91
N THR A 120 12.88 32.45 -15.86
CA THR A 120 12.27 32.41 -17.18
C THR A 120 11.07 31.49 -17.30
N SER A 121 10.76 30.75 -16.23
CA SER A 121 9.56 29.93 -16.16
C SER A 121 8.32 30.82 -16.28
N THR A 122 7.43 30.44 -17.18
CA THR A 122 6.13 31.11 -17.38
C THR A 122 5.01 30.46 -16.62
N ASP A 123 5.24 29.23 -16.10
CA ASP A 123 4.29 28.46 -15.30
C ASP A 123 4.86 28.25 -13.89
N VAL A 124 4.26 28.91 -12.92
CA VAL A 124 4.67 28.80 -11.51
C VAL A 124 4.50 27.38 -10.94
N SER A 125 3.79 26.51 -11.65
CA SER A 125 3.66 25.09 -11.34
C SER A 125 4.80 24.23 -11.89
N ASP A 126 5.73 24.79 -12.69
CA ASP A 126 6.97 24.07 -13.03
C ASP A 126 7.65 23.59 -11.74
N ALA A 127 8.33 22.46 -11.82
CA ALA A 127 8.90 21.82 -10.65
C ALA A 127 10.42 21.75 -10.74
N ILE A 128 11.06 21.71 -9.57
CA ILE A 128 12.49 21.47 -9.44
C ILE A 128 12.73 20.31 -8.46
N ILE A 129 13.64 19.43 -8.85
CA ILE A 129 14.17 18.38 -7.97
C ILE A 129 15.67 18.62 -7.84
N CYS A 130 16.13 18.77 -6.61
CA CYS A 130 17.52 18.87 -6.24
C CYS A 130 17.97 17.55 -5.61
N THR A 131 19.14 17.05 -5.97
CA THR A 131 19.73 15.87 -5.40
C THR A 131 21.12 16.18 -4.85
N ASP A 132 21.47 15.62 -3.69
CA ASP A 132 22.75 15.86 -3.06
C ASP A 132 23.83 14.87 -3.54
N THR A 133 23.44 13.80 -4.26
CA THR A 133 24.36 12.80 -4.79
C THR A 133 24.09 12.51 -6.26
N ALA A 134 25.15 12.05 -6.96
CA ALA A 134 25.04 11.65 -8.36
C ALA A 134 24.12 10.44 -8.55
N GLU A 135 24.13 9.48 -7.61
CA GLU A 135 23.29 8.29 -7.62
C GLU A 135 21.82 8.66 -7.53
N ALA A 136 21.46 9.59 -6.63
CA ALA A 136 20.08 10.07 -6.49
C ALA A 136 19.61 10.77 -7.77
N PHE A 137 20.47 11.58 -8.39
CA PHE A 137 20.17 12.22 -9.67
C PHE A 137 19.90 11.19 -10.76
N ASP A 138 20.78 10.21 -10.91
CA ASP A 138 20.65 9.20 -11.96
C ASP A 138 19.41 8.31 -11.70
N TRP A 139 19.13 7.97 -10.45
CA TRP A 139 17.94 7.21 -10.09
C TRP A 139 16.64 7.95 -10.46
N VAL A 140 16.53 9.24 -10.11
CA VAL A 140 15.36 10.07 -10.45
C VAL A 140 15.20 10.18 -11.97
N MET A 141 16.28 10.48 -12.69
CA MET A 141 16.24 10.62 -14.15
C MET A 141 15.83 9.31 -14.85
N ASN A 142 16.36 8.16 -14.39
CA ASN A 142 15.98 6.86 -14.92
C ASN A 142 14.51 6.54 -14.66
N ALA A 143 14.02 6.85 -13.47
CA ALA A 143 12.63 6.61 -13.10
C ALA A 143 11.64 7.43 -13.95
N PHE A 144 11.95 8.71 -14.22
CA PHE A 144 11.13 9.53 -15.13
C PHE A 144 11.19 9.03 -16.57
N ASN A 145 12.38 8.70 -17.08
CA ASN A 145 12.55 8.18 -18.44
C ASN A 145 11.82 6.85 -18.67
N ALA A 146 11.72 6.01 -17.65
CA ALA A 146 10.98 4.75 -17.74
C ALA A 146 9.46 4.97 -17.84
N ARG A 147 8.93 6.01 -17.24
CA ARG A 147 7.48 6.21 -17.06
C ARG A 147 6.86 7.24 -18.00
N VAL A 148 7.58 8.33 -18.28
CA VAL A 148 7.05 9.43 -19.10
C VAL A 148 7.53 9.29 -20.53
N GLU A 149 6.59 9.27 -21.48
CA GLU A 149 6.92 9.17 -22.88
C GLU A 149 7.56 10.47 -23.38
N ASN A 150 8.68 10.36 -24.11
CA ASN A 150 9.45 11.51 -24.60
C ASN A 150 9.78 12.50 -23.47
N PHE A 151 10.16 11.98 -22.30
CA PHE A 151 10.52 12.78 -21.14
C PHE A 151 11.53 13.88 -21.47
N THR A 152 11.26 15.08 -21.00
CA THR A 152 12.12 16.25 -21.18
C THR A 152 12.37 16.95 -19.85
N ALA A 153 13.64 17.29 -19.58
CA ALA A 153 14.04 18.07 -18.43
C ALA A 153 15.24 18.93 -18.77
N LYS A 154 15.38 20.07 -18.13
CA LYS A 154 16.67 20.78 -18.10
C LYS A 154 17.42 20.26 -16.88
N THR A 155 18.69 19.94 -17.06
CA THR A 155 19.51 19.37 -16.00
C THR A 155 20.81 20.12 -15.84
N CYS A 156 21.25 20.31 -14.60
CA CYS A 156 22.54 20.89 -14.26
C CYS A 156 23.16 20.04 -13.15
N ARG A 157 24.50 19.92 -13.16
CA ARG A 157 25.24 19.31 -12.07
C ARG A 157 26.28 20.31 -11.55
N ASP A 158 26.40 20.37 -10.22
CA ASP A 158 27.41 21.13 -9.50
C ASP A 158 28.09 20.23 -8.47
N GLY A 159 29.23 19.66 -8.86
CA GLY A 159 29.88 18.60 -8.11
C GLY A 159 28.99 17.33 -8.03
N GLU A 160 28.70 16.88 -6.82
CA GLU A 160 27.81 15.76 -6.56
C GLU A 160 26.32 16.14 -6.65
N LYS A 161 26.01 17.41 -6.52
CA LYS A 161 24.62 17.90 -6.56
C LYS A 161 24.08 17.90 -7.99
N GLY A 162 22.83 17.48 -8.09
CA GLY A 162 22.09 17.51 -9.34
C GLY A 162 20.83 18.36 -9.23
N PHE A 163 20.46 19.03 -10.32
CA PHE A 163 19.26 19.86 -10.43
C PHE A 163 18.49 19.43 -11.67
N ILE A 164 17.22 19.12 -11.50
CA ILE A 164 16.32 18.64 -12.55
C ILE A 164 15.14 19.61 -12.59
N PHE A 165 15.07 20.42 -13.63
CA PHE A 165 13.97 21.36 -13.84
C PHE A 165 12.93 20.72 -14.78
N LEU A 166 11.71 20.60 -14.29
CA LEU A 166 10.59 19.92 -14.92
C LEU A 166 9.53 20.96 -15.34
N SER A 167 9.37 21.13 -16.63
CA SER A 167 8.25 21.86 -17.23
C SER A 167 7.16 20.88 -17.68
N GLN A 168 6.09 21.41 -18.28
CA GLN A 168 5.03 20.58 -18.86
C GLN A 168 5.60 19.56 -19.84
N GLN A 169 5.26 18.31 -19.65
CA GLN A 169 5.65 17.20 -20.52
C GLN A 169 4.75 17.11 -21.78
N PRO A 170 5.19 16.40 -22.84
CA PRO A 170 4.41 16.24 -24.06
C PRO A 170 3.02 15.61 -23.85
N ASP A 171 2.87 14.74 -22.86
CA ASP A 171 1.60 14.12 -22.46
C ASP A 171 0.72 15.01 -21.58
N GLY A 172 1.17 16.24 -21.27
CA GLY A 172 0.45 17.22 -20.47
C GLY A 172 0.70 17.14 -18.95
N LEU A 173 1.53 16.23 -18.47
CA LEU A 173 1.94 16.18 -17.06
C LEU A 173 2.76 17.40 -16.69
N LYS A 174 2.49 18.00 -15.53
CA LYS A 174 3.23 19.16 -15.02
C LYS A 174 3.05 19.34 -13.51
N GLY A 175 3.92 20.16 -12.92
CA GLY A 175 3.83 20.62 -11.54
C GLY A 175 3.81 19.48 -10.54
N GLU A 176 2.92 19.57 -9.55
CA GLU A 176 2.79 18.57 -8.49
C GLU A 176 2.50 17.15 -9.00
N LYS A 177 1.86 17.00 -10.16
CA LYS A 177 1.66 15.68 -10.76
C LYS A 177 2.97 15.00 -11.11
N LEU A 178 3.96 15.75 -11.61
CA LEU A 178 5.31 15.21 -11.85
C LEU A 178 6.00 14.86 -10.54
N LEU A 179 5.90 15.72 -9.53
CA LEU A 179 6.49 15.47 -8.21
C LEU A 179 5.84 14.30 -7.47
N ASN A 180 4.58 13.99 -7.76
CA ASN A 180 3.84 12.84 -7.23
C ASN A 180 3.91 11.59 -8.12
N LEU A 181 4.69 11.62 -9.19
CA LEU A 181 4.93 10.45 -10.03
C LEU A 181 5.58 9.34 -9.20
N ARG A 182 5.08 8.11 -9.33
CA ARG A 182 5.69 6.94 -8.68
C ARG A 182 6.99 6.61 -9.40
N LEU A 183 8.09 6.57 -8.66
CA LEU A 183 9.45 6.45 -9.20
C LEU A 183 10.06 5.06 -8.97
N GLY A 184 9.42 4.20 -8.17
CA GLY A 184 9.95 2.92 -7.74
C GLY A 184 10.30 2.91 -6.25
N ILE A 185 11.07 1.91 -5.82
CA ILE A 185 11.50 1.78 -4.43
C ILE A 185 12.90 2.39 -4.28
N TRP A 186 13.07 3.26 -3.28
CA TRP A 186 14.36 3.88 -3.00
C TRP A 186 15.40 2.83 -2.59
N PRO A 187 16.61 2.81 -3.18
CA PRO A 187 17.60 1.72 -3.02
C PRO A 187 17.98 1.43 -1.58
N ASP A 188 18.15 2.45 -0.73
CA ASP A 188 18.56 2.23 0.66
C ASP A 188 17.44 1.55 1.47
N ILE A 189 16.17 1.84 1.15
CA ILE A 189 15.02 1.15 1.75
C ILE A 189 15.02 -0.32 1.33
N ALA A 190 15.24 -0.59 0.04
CA ALA A 190 15.31 -1.95 -0.45
C ALA A 190 16.45 -2.74 0.22
N SER A 191 17.65 -2.15 0.26
CA SER A 191 18.83 -2.76 0.89
C SER A 191 18.59 -3.07 2.37
N LEU A 192 18.03 -2.14 3.13
CA LEU A 192 17.68 -2.36 4.53
C LEU A 192 16.75 -3.57 4.71
N LEU A 193 15.70 -3.65 3.90
CA LEU A 193 14.71 -4.72 4.01
C LEU A 193 15.30 -6.08 3.61
N GLU A 194 16.11 -6.13 2.58
CA GLU A 194 16.79 -7.34 2.12
C GLU A 194 17.83 -7.82 3.13
N GLU A 195 18.60 -6.92 3.76
CA GLU A 195 19.55 -7.24 4.84
C GLU A 195 18.86 -7.90 6.04
N HIS A 196 17.63 -7.50 6.36
CA HIS A 196 16.80 -8.11 7.41
C HIS A 196 16.00 -9.33 6.92
N GLY A 197 16.24 -9.80 5.67
CA GLY A 197 15.66 -11.02 5.12
C GLY A 197 14.20 -10.93 4.73
N TYR A 198 13.74 -9.76 4.33
CA TYR A 198 12.38 -9.54 3.85
C TYR A 198 12.28 -9.68 2.33
N GLN A 199 11.21 -10.32 1.89
CA GLN A 199 10.74 -10.24 0.51
C GLN A 199 9.90 -8.97 0.34
N ILE A 200 10.31 -8.11 -0.57
CA ILE A 200 9.62 -6.87 -0.85
C ILE A 200 8.40 -7.14 -1.75
N VAL A 201 7.26 -6.58 -1.35
CA VAL A 201 6.03 -6.55 -2.13
C VAL A 201 5.76 -5.10 -2.55
N PRO A 202 6.15 -4.70 -3.76
CA PRO A 202 5.92 -3.34 -4.24
C PRO A 202 4.43 -3.01 -4.31
N ARG A 203 4.09 -1.78 -3.97
CA ARG A 203 2.74 -1.26 -4.09
C ARG A 203 2.76 0.05 -4.87
N THR A 204 2.15 0.03 -6.05
CA THR A 204 1.97 1.25 -6.85
C THR A 204 0.71 2.00 -6.43
N GLU A 205 0.64 3.25 -6.85
CA GLU A 205 -0.56 4.07 -6.75
C GLU A 205 -0.75 4.82 -8.06
N THR A 206 -1.92 4.62 -8.65
CA THR A 206 -2.25 5.18 -9.95
C THR A 206 -3.07 6.46 -9.79
N MET A 207 -2.80 7.42 -10.66
CA MET A 207 -3.60 8.62 -10.81
C MET A 207 -4.08 8.73 -12.25
N LYS A 208 -5.28 9.24 -12.43
CA LYS A 208 -5.86 9.44 -13.76
C LYS A 208 -4.94 10.29 -14.65
N GLY A 209 -4.69 9.82 -15.87
CA GLY A 209 -3.74 10.41 -16.81
C GLY A 209 -2.28 10.02 -16.59
N MET A 210 -2.01 9.09 -15.66
CA MET A 210 -0.68 8.55 -15.35
C MET A 210 -0.76 7.03 -15.26
N ASN A 211 -1.43 6.39 -16.22
CA ASN A 211 -1.81 5.00 -16.15
C ASN A 211 -1.79 4.29 -17.51
N GLY A 212 -0.88 4.72 -18.39
CA GLY A 212 -0.69 4.11 -19.71
C GLY A 212 0.30 2.93 -19.71
N THR A 213 0.65 2.47 -20.90
CA THR A 213 1.54 1.33 -21.14
C THR A 213 2.89 1.44 -20.42
N ARG A 214 3.52 2.62 -20.46
CA ARG A 214 4.84 2.82 -19.84
C ARG A 214 4.82 2.70 -18.33
N PHE A 215 3.77 3.18 -17.68
CA PHE A 215 3.59 3.02 -16.24
C PHE A 215 3.42 1.54 -15.87
N ALA A 216 2.61 0.81 -16.66
CA ALA A 216 2.45 -0.63 -16.46
C ALA A 216 3.78 -1.37 -16.61
N GLN A 217 4.52 -1.10 -17.68
CA GLN A 217 5.82 -1.72 -17.94
C GLN A 217 6.81 -1.43 -16.82
N ALA A 218 6.97 -0.16 -16.43
CA ALA A 218 7.89 0.23 -15.37
C ALA A 218 7.55 -0.42 -14.02
N TYR A 219 6.26 -0.56 -13.70
CA TYR A 219 5.85 -1.25 -12.49
C TYR A 219 6.04 -2.76 -12.56
N ILE A 220 5.79 -3.38 -13.71
CA ILE A 220 6.08 -4.80 -13.94
C ILE A 220 7.57 -5.08 -13.72
N GLU A 221 8.47 -4.23 -14.23
CA GLU A 221 9.92 -4.34 -14.00
C GLU A 221 10.27 -4.30 -12.50
N VAL A 222 9.60 -3.45 -11.71
CA VAL A 222 9.75 -3.41 -10.25
C VAL A 222 9.25 -4.71 -9.60
N LEU A 223 8.10 -5.24 -10.02
CA LEU A 223 7.55 -6.50 -9.51
C LEU A 223 8.45 -7.69 -9.82
N GLU A 224 9.01 -7.75 -11.03
CA GLU A 224 9.96 -8.79 -11.47
C GLU A 224 11.27 -8.72 -10.68
N HIS A 225 11.80 -7.51 -10.50
CA HIS A 225 13.05 -7.30 -9.75
C HIS A 225 12.96 -7.88 -8.33
N TYR A 226 11.84 -7.67 -7.64
CA TYR A 226 11.63 -8.18 -6.29
C TYR A 226 10.97 -9.56 -6.24
N ALA A 227 10.72 -10.20 -7.37
CA ALA A 227 10.00 -11.47 -7.47
C ALA A 227 8.73 -11.49 -6.59
N SER A 228 7.92 -10.43 -6.72
CA SER A 228 6.77 -10.20 -5.85
C SER A 228 5.70 -11.27 -6.03
N PRO A 229 5.25 -11.94 -4.96
CA PRO A 229 4.17 -12.94 -5.06
C PRO A 229 2.78 -12.30 -5.21
N TYR A 230 2.68 -11.00 -5.02
CA TYR A 230 1.42 -10.27 -5.06
C TYR A 230 1.54 -9.02 -5.92
N PHE A 231 0.52 -8.80 -6.74
CA PHE A 231 0.33 -7.54 -7.42
C PHE A 231 -0.60 -6.66 -6.56
N MET A 232 -0.06 -5.57 -6.01
CA MET A 232 -0.79 -4.62 -5.18
C MET A 232 -0.94 -3.28 -5.88
N ASN A 233 -2.17 -2.86 -6.10
CA ASN A 233 -2.51 -1.56 -6.68
C ASN A 233 -3.18 -0.67 -5.63
N ASN A 234 -3.06 0.63 -5.79
CA ASN A 234 -3.80 1.67 -5.08
C ASN A 234 -4.14 2.80 -6.07
N GLY A 235 -4.90 3.81 -5.61
CA GLY A 235 -5.27 4.96 -6.43
C GLY A 235 -6.61 4.80 -7.13
N ASP A 236 -6.78 5.49 -8.26
CA ASP A 236 -8.08 5.65 -8.91
C ASP A 236 -8.44 4.51 -9.88
N GLU A 237 -7.44 3.84 -10.44
CA GLU A 237 -7.59 2.84 -11.52
C GLU A 237 -6.56 1.72 -11.36
N LEU A 238 -6.74 0.60 -12.07
CA LEU A 238 -5.66 -0.38 -12.22
C LEU A 238 -4.55 0.19 -13.10
N ILE A 239 -3.30 -0.12 -12.75
CA ILE A 239 -2.17 0.29 -13.57
C ILE A 239 -2.30 -0.30 -14.99
N GLY A 240 -1.96 0.49 -16.00
CA GLY A 240 -2.10 0.10 -17.40
C GLY A 240 -3.53 0.19 -17.98
N TYR A 241 -4.53 0.57 -17.14
CA TYR A 241 -5.94 0.57 -17.57
C TYR A 241 -6.24 1.50 -18.75
N GLU A 242 -5.53 2.61 -18.86
CA GLU A 242 -5.76 3.62 -19.90
C GLU A 242 -5.32 3.16 -21.31
N SER A 243 -4.62 2.04 -21.44
CA SER A 243 -4.19 1.52 -22.75
C SER A 243 -4.49 0.01 -22.89
N ASP A 244 -4.84 -0.42 -24.10
CA ASP A 244 -5.04 -1.84 -24.41
C ASP A 244 -3.75 -2.63 -24.23
N GLU A 245 -2.61 -2.08 -24.66
CA GLU A 245 -1.30 -2.68 -24.54
C GLU A 245 -0.87 -2.82 -23.07
N GLY A 246 -1.13 -1.78 -22.23
CA GLY A 246 -0.82 -1.85 -20.79
C GLY A 246 -1.62 -2.93 -20.08
N ARG A 247 -2.91 -3.10 -20.43
CA ARG A 247 -3.75 -4.18 -19.90
C ARG A 247 -3.25 -5.57 -20.34
N GLU A 248 -2.79 -5.69 -21.57
CA GLU A 248 -2.26 -6.95 -22.10
C GLU A 248 -0.94 -7.31 -21.41
N LEU A 249 -0.02 -6.37 -21.26
CA LEU A 249 1.24 -6.55 -20.54
C LEU A 249 1.01 -7.00 -19.10
N LEU A 250 0.11 -6.37 -18.37
CA LEU A 250 -0.22 -6.76 -17.01
C LEU A 250 -0.84 -8.16 -16.93
N THR A 251 -1.75 -8.47 -17.85
CA THR A 251 -2.35 -9.81 -17.92
C THR A 251 -1.30 -10.88 -18.19
N GLN A 252 -0.40 -10.62 -19.13
CA GLN A 252 0.70 -11.53 -19.46
C GLN A 252 1.62 -11.73 -18.25
N TYR A 253 2.06 -10.67 -17.62
CA TYR A 253 2.91 -10.75 -16.43
C TYR A 253 2.29 -11.61 -15.33
N LEU A 254 1.02 -11.37 -14.97
CA LEU A 254 0.34 -12.12 -13.91
C LEU A 254 0.17 -13.61 -14.23
N ARG A 255 -0.04 -13.95 -15.52
CA ARG A 255 -0.11 -15.34 -15.95
C ARG A 255 1.26 -16.05 -15.91
N GLU A 256 2.31 -15.37 -16.31
CA GLU A 256 3.66 -15.93 -16.40
C GLU A 256 4.36 -16.02 -15.06
N SER A 257 4.24 -14.99 -14.22
CA SER A 257 4.86 -14.94 -12.89
C SER A 257 4.13 -15.80 -11.86
N GLY A 258 2.83 -16.04 -12.05
CA GLY A 258 1.98 -16.66 -11.04
C GLY A 258 1.70 -15.76 -9.83
N ALA A 259 2.02 -14.47 -9.91
CA ALA A 259 1.67 -13.52 -8.87
C ALA A 259 0.16 -13.34 -8.77
N SER A 260 -0.37 -13.28 -7.55
CA SER A 260 -1.81 -13.14 -7.32
C SER A 260 -2.22 -11.67 -7.28
N LEU A 261 -3.35 -11.33 -7.91
CA LEU A 261 -3.95 -10.00 -7.73
C LEU A 261 -4.45 -9.85 -6.28
N ALA A 262 -3.89 -8.90 -5.57
CA ALA A 262 -4.29 -8.60 -4.18
C ALA A 262 -5.64 -7.87 -4.16
N MET A 263 -6.65 -8.52 -3.61
CA MET A 263 -8.00 -7.99 -3.45
C MET A 263 -8.17 -7.53 -2.01
N VAL A 264 -7.87 -6.26 -1.76
CA VAL A 264 -7.97 -5.67 -0.42
C VAL A 264 -9.42 -5.49 -0.01
N GLU A 265 -9.77 -5.97 1.17
CA GLU A 265 -11.14 -5.87 1.69
C GLU A 265 -11.48 -4.40 2.03
N GLN A 266 -12.71 -3.98 1.68
CA GLN A 266 -13.20 -2.65 2.05
C GLN A 266 -13.48 -2.56 3.55
N ASN A 267 -13.61 -1.34 4.03
CA ASN A 267 -13.88 -1.03 5.43
C ASN A 267 -15.22 -1.56 5.96
N ASP A 268 -16.20 -1.75 5.10
CA ASP A 268 -17.50 -2.35 5.44
C ASP A 268 -17.46 -3.89 5.46
N GLN A 269 -16.31 -4.48 5.12
CA GLN A 269 -16.04 -5.93 5.13
C GLN A 269 -16.98 -6.75 4.21
N SER A 270 -17.79 -6.10 3.39
CA SER A 270 -18.77 -6.77 2.54
C SER A 270 -18.23 -7.07 1.13
N GLN A 271 -17.21 -6.34 0.70
CA GLN A 271 -16.65 -6.42 -0.64
C GLN A 271 -15.15 -6.05 -0.63
N ASN A 272 -14.48 -6.30 -1.74
CA ASN A 272 -13.11 -5.85 -1.94
C ASN A 272 -13.09 -4.49 -2.64
N ILE A 273 -12.02 -3.74 -2.45
CA ILE A 273 -11.75 -2.55 -3.25
C ILE A 273 -11.57 -3.01 -4.69
N THR A 274 -12.32 -2.41 -5.59
CA THR A 274 -12.24 -2.68 -7.02
C THR A 274 -12.01 -1.39 -7.78
N TRP A 275 -11.10 -1.42 -8.72
CA TRP A 275 -10.82 -0.33 -9.63
C TRP A 275 -11.44 -0.63 -11.00
N PRO A 276 -11.64 0.38 -11.87
CA PRO A 276 -11.93 0.14 -13.28
C PRO A 276 -10.94 -0.87 -13.87
N GLY A 277 -11.45 -1.89 -14.58
CA GLY A 277 -10.63 -2.97 -15.15
C GLY A 277 -10.36 -4.17 -14.22
N THR A 278 -10.67 -4.13 -12.92
CA THR A 278 -10.41 -5.26 -12.00
C THR A 278 -11.12 -6.55 -12.43
N VAL A 279 -12.38 -6.46 -12.85
CA VAL A 279 -13.18 -7.64 -13.23
C VAL A 279 -12.65 -8.24 -14.53
N GLU A 280 -12.31 -7.40 -15.49
CA GLU A 280 -11.71 -7.81 -16.76
C GLU A 280 -10.36 -8.48 -16.55
N LEU A 281 -9.53 -7.92 -15.70
CA LEU A 281 -8.23 -8.51 -15.34
C LEU A 281 -8.41 -9.87 -14.66
N LEU A 282 -9.30 -9.97 -13.64
CA LEU A 282 -9.57 -11.25 -12.95
C LEU A 282 -10.05 -12.33 -13.94
N ASN A 283 -10.96 -11.98 -14.86
CA ASN A 283 -11.40 -12.89 -15.90
C ASN A 283 -10.24 -13.35 -16.80
N SER A 284 -9.33 -12.44 -17.15
CA SER A 284 -8.21 -12.74 -18.03
C SER A 284 -7.12 -13.60 -17.38
N ILE A 285 -7.03 -13.61 -16.05
CA ILE A 285 -6.06 -14.42 -15.28
C ILE A 285 -6.72 -15.61 -14.55
N ASP A 286 -7.83 -16.11 -15.06
CA ASP A 286 -8.58 -17.24 -14.49
C ASP A 286 -8.92 -17.08 -12.99
N TYR A 287 -9.26 -15.86 -12.58
CA TYR A 287 -9.58 -15.47 -11.20
C TYR A 287 -8.44 -15.72 -10.21
N HIS A 288 -7.19 -15.66 -10.66
CA HIS A 288 -6.01 -15.81 -9.80
C HIS A 288 -5.82 -14.57 -8.90
N GLY A 289 -6.74 -14.40 -7.95
CA GLY A 289 -6.77 -13.33 -6.96
C GLY A 289 -6.62 -13.86 -5.54
N ILE A 290 -6.09 -13.07 -4.65
CA ILE A 290 -5.93 -13.38 -3.23
C ILE A 290 -6.58 -12.31 -2.38
N ARG A 291 -7.40 -12.71 -1.40
CA ARG A 291 -8.04 -11.75 -0.50
C ARG A 291 -7.08 -11.29 0.57
N VAL A 292 -6.98 -9.97 0.69
CA VAL A 292 -6.10 -9.27 1.64
C VAL A 292 -6.97 -8.54 2.66
N PHE A 293 -6.72 -8.78 3.94
CA PHE A 293 -7.35 -8.03 5.02
C PHE A 293 -6.41 -6.94 5.54
N ASN A 294 -6.95 -5.77 5.75
CA ASN A 294 -6.27 -4.63 6.33
C ASN A 294 -7.15 -4.02 7.43
N GLU A 295 -6.60 -3.86 8.64
CA GLU A 295 -7.30 -3.15 9.70
C GLU A 295 -7.14 -1.65 9.50
N TRP A 296 -8.24 -0.98 9.23
CA TRP A 296 -8.26 0.46 8.96
C TRP A 296 -8.06 1.27 10.25
N GLY A 297 -7.26 2.34 10.21
CA GLY A 297 -6.96 3.17 11.38
C GLY A 297 -8.21 3.68 12.10
N TYR A 298 -9.21 4.15 11.36
CA TYR A 298 -10.46 4.60 11.99
C TYR A 298 -11.27 3.46 12.66
N ILE A 299 -11.09 2.21 12.24
CA ILE A 299 -11.69 1.05 12.93
C ILE A 299 -10.96 0.82 14.27
N GLN A 300 -9.64 0.93 14.29
CA GLN A 300 -8.85 0.86 15.53
C GLN A 300 -9.28 1.94 16.52
N ASN A 301 -9.47 3.17 16.07
CA ASN A 301 -9.98 4.26 16.91
C ASN A 301 -11.39 3.96 17.45
N ARG A 302 -12.25 3.32 16.64
CA ARG A 302 -13.58 2.87 17.10
C ARG A 302 -13.49 1.86 18.22
N TYR A 303 -12.52 0.94 18.18
CA TYR A 303 -12.32 -0.02 19.28
C TYR A 303 -11.98 0.70 20.57
N ALA A 304 -11.08 1.66 20.54
CA ALA A 304 -10.74 2.47 21.70
C ALA A 304 -11.96 3.21 22.27
N TYR A 305 -12.73 3.86 21.42
CA TYR A 305 -13.99 4.52 21.82
C TYR A 305 -15.00 3.58 22.47
N CYS A 306 -15.08 2.33 22.03
CA CYS A 306 -15.95 1.31 22.61
C CYS A 306 -15.38 0.64 23.87
N GLY A 307 -14.17 1.00 24.30
CA GLY A 307 -13.50 0.44 25.48
C GLY A 307 -12.88 -0.95 25.24
N TYR A 308 -12.64 -1.33 23.97
CA TYR A 308 -11.92 -2.56 23.63
C TYR A 308 -10.40 -2.28 23.60
N THR A 309 -9.62 -3.25 24.05
CA THR A 309 -8.16 -3.18 23.92
C THR A 309 -7.77 -3.44 22.47
N GLY A 310 -7.04 -2.50 21.86
CA GLY A 310 -6.69 -2.53 20.44
C GLY A 310 -6.08 -3.86 19.97
N PRO A 311 -4.98 -4.37 20.60
CA PRO A 311 -4.34 -5.61 20.17
C PRO A 311 -5.26 -6.83 20.19
N GLU A 312 -6.09 -6.96 21.22
CA GLU A 312 -7.01 -8.11 21.36
C GLU A 312 -8.12 -8.08 20.31
N GLU A 313 -8.75 -6.94 20.07
CA GLU A 313 -9.83 -6.84 19.09
C GLU A 313 -9.29 -6.93 17.65
N ILE A 314 -8.09 -6.44 17.40
CA ILE A 314 -7.41 -6.65 16.12
C ILE A 314 -7.16 -8.15 15.87
N THR A 315 -6.69 -8.89 16.88
CA THR A 315 -6.56 -10.36 16.80
C THR A 315 -7.90 -11.02 16.46
N ASN A 316 -8.99 -10.59 17.09
CA ASN A 316 -10.33 -11.09 16.79
C ASN A 316 -10.75 -10.78 15.34
N SER A 317 -10.43 -9.59 14.84
CA SER A 317 -10.70 -9.19 13.46
C SER A 317 -9.90 -10.01 12.46
N PHE A 318 -8.62 -10.26 12.70
CA PHE A 318 -7.78 -11.11 11.88
C PHE A 318 -8.30 -12.55 11.85
N PHE A 319 -8.62 -13.12 13.02
CA PHE A 319 -9.19 -14.47 13.08
C PHE A 319 -10.47 -14.58 12.25
N ARG A 320 -11.41 -13.64 12.39
CA ARG A 320 -12.65 -13.62 11.59
C ARG A 320 -12.39 -13.43 10.10
N ALA A 321 -11.41 -12.56 9.74
CA ALA A 321 -11.03 -12.35 8.34
C ALA A 321 -10.53 -13.65 7.69
N ILE A 322 -9.68 -14.39 8.39
CA ILE A 322 -9.11 -15.64 7.89
C ILE A 322 -10.16 -16.75 7.83
N VAL A 323 -10.80 -17.03 8.95
CA VAL A 323 -11.66 -18.22 9.10
C VAL A 323 -13.01 -18.03 8.39
N GLU A 324 -13.67 -16.89 8.60
CA GLU A 324 -15.04 -16.66 8.11
C GLU A 324 -15.07 -16.07 6.69
N ARG A 325 -14.12 -15.18 6.37
CA ARG A 325 -14.11 -14.45 5.10
C ARG A 325 -13.10 -14.94 4.08
N ASN A 326 -12.31 -15.97 4.44
CA ASN A 326 -11.27 -16.55 3.56
C ASN A 326 -10.22 -15.55 3.09
N CYS A 327 -9.87 -14.57 3.94
CA CYS A 327 -8.70 -13.74 3.68
C CYS A 327 -7.44 -14.57 3.88
N LYS A 328 -6.53 -14.54 2.92
CA LYS A 328 -5.30 -15.36 2.94
C LYS A 328 -4.06 -14.53 3.22
N VAL A 329 -4.19 -13.22 3.18
CA VAL A 329 -3.13 -12.28 3.47
C VAL A 329 -3.62 -11.28 4.50
N ILE A 330 -2.87 -11.12 5.57
CA ILE A 330 -3.04 -10.06 6.55
C ILE A 330 -2.00 -8.97 6.25
N TRP A 331 -2.49 -7.84 5.79
CA TRP A 331 -1.68 -6.64 5.63
C TRP A 331 -1.56 -5.96 6.99
N LEU A 332 -0.47 -6.28 7.69
CA LEU A 332 -0.23 -5.86 9.06
C LEU A 332 0.26 -4.42 9.09
N LYS A 333 -0.60 -3.52 9.52
CA LYS A 333 -0.26 -2.16 9.90
C LYS A 333 0.03 -2.08 11.40
N MET A 334 0.78 -1.06 11.78
CA MET A 334 1.07 -0.84 13.20
C MET A 334 -0.21 -0.45 13.95
N ILE A 335 -0.24 -0.82 15.22
CA ILE A 335 -1.40 -0.65 16.09
C ILE A 335 -1.39 0.76 16.66
N LEU A 336 -2.50 1.47 16.49
CA LEU A 336 -2.68 2.79 17.05
C LEU A 336 -2.88 2.73 18.57
N GLU A 337 -2.27 3.65 19.30
CA GLU A 337 -2.61 3.85 20.70
C GLU A 337 -4.07 4.30 20.83
N PRO A 338 -4.80 3.78 21.82
CA PRO A 338 -6.13 4.26 22.11
C PRO A 338 -6.05 5.71 22.58
N ASP A 339 -6.44 6.64 21.74
CA ASP A 339 -6.60 8.04 22.14
C ASP A 339 -8.00 8.24 22.72
N ASN A 340 -8.07 8.62 24.00
CA ASN A 340 -9.34 8.90 24.66
C ASN A 340 -9.98 10.22 24.20
N ASP A 341 -9.23 11.06 23.47
CA ASP A 341 -9.68 12.36 22.94
C ASP A 341 -9.95 12.30 21.42
N VAL A 342 -10.26 11.14 20.86
CA VAL A 342 -10.53 10.95 19.42
C VAL A 342 -11.64 11.90 18.96
N SER A 343 -11.27 13.05 18.43
CA SER A 343 -12.13 13.81 17.56
C SER A 343 -12.25 13.03 16.24
N TRP A 344 -13.47 12.89 15.74
CA TRP A 344 -13.77 12.25 14.44
C TRP A 344 -13.29 13.11 13.26
N ASP A 345 -12.29 13.95 13.49
CA ASP A 345 -11.76 14.85 12.48
C ASP A 345 -10.92 14.03 11.50
N ALA A 346 -11.39 13.99 10.26
CA ALA A 346 -10.73 13.27 9.17
C ALA A 346 -9.34 13.85 8.84
N ASP A 347 -9.00 15.00 9.40
CA ASP A 347 -7.75 15.73 9.21
C ASP A 347 -6.69 15.42 10.30
N GLN A 348 -6.88 14.39 11.12
CA GLN A 348 -5.86 14.01 12.10
C GLN A 348 -4.64 13.45 11.35
N THR A 349 -3.61 14.27 11.23
CA THR A 349 -2.37 13.96 10.49
C THR A 349 -1.32 13.27 11.33
N GLU A 350 -1.46 13.22 12.67
CA GLU A 350 -0.51 12.62 13.58
C GLU A 350 -1.12 11.40 14.28
N TRP A 351 -0.62 10.22 13.91
CA TRP A 351 -0.97 8.96 14.55
C TRP A 351 0.05 8.61 15.62
N THR A 352 -0.42 8.27 16.83
CA THR A 352 0.43 7.66 17.87
C THR A 352 0.26 6.16 17.82
N TYR A 353 1.38 5.44 17.79
CA TYR A 353 1.40 3.98 17.71
C TYR A 353 1.80 3.34 19.03
N ILE A 354 1.28 2.15 19.29
CA ILE A 354 1.79 1.29 20.34
C ILE A 354 3.22 0.90 19.99
N THR A 355 4.17 1.30 20.84
CA THR A 355 5.60 1.02 20.67
C THR A 355 6.11 -0.08 21.60
N ASP A 356 5.21 -0.78 22.31
CA ASP A 356 5.55 -1.96 23.10
C ASP A 356 5.61 -3.20 22.21
N PRO A 357 6.79 -3.78 21.99
CA PRO A 357 6.93 -4.99 21.18
C PRO A 357 6.13 -6.19 21.68
N ALA A 358 5.91 -6.27 23.01
CA ALA A 358 5.15 -7.38 23.59
C ALA A 358 3.68 -7.39 23.16
N ALA A 359 3.12 -6.23 22.81
CA ALA A 359 1.77 -6.13 22.28
C ALA A 359 1.63 -6.83 20.92
N TYR A 360 2.59 -6.61 20.00
CA TYR A 360 2.62 -7.25 18.69
C TYR A 360 2.92 -8.75 18.80
N GLU A 361 3.91 -9.13 19.59
CA GLU A 361 4.25 -10.54 19.83
C GLU A 361 3.02 -11.29 20.35
N LYS A 362 2.37 -10.77 21.39
CA LYS A 362 1.17 -11.38 21.95
C LYS A 362 0.06 -11.50 20.90
N MET A 363 -0.20 -10.44 20.10
CA MET A 363 -1.23 -10.44 19.06
C MET A 363 -1.00 -11.54 18.03
N ILE A 364 0.25 -11.68 17.54
CA ILE A 364 0.61 -12.66 16.53
C ILE A 364 0.52 -14.08 17.11
N LEU A 365 1.12 -14.33 18.28
CA LEU A 365 1.08 -15.64 18.93
C LEU A 365 -0.34 -16.06 19.33
N ASP A 366 -1.18 -15.13 19.81
CA ASP A 366 -2.58 -15.41 20.12
C ASP A 366 -3.37 -15.79 18.85
N LEU A 367 -3.08 -15.16 17.71
CA LEU A 367 -3.70 -15.52 16.43
C LEU A 367 -3.27 -16.92 15.97
N ASP A 368 -1.96 -17.19 15.98
CA ASP A 368 -1.40 -18.50 15.60
C ASP A 368 -1.94 -19.63 16.45
N ALA A 369 -2.07 -19.40 17.77
CA ALA A 369 -2.61 -20.39 18.69
C ALA A 369 -4.11 -20.69 18.46
N ARG A 370 -4.86 -19.79 17.84
CA ARG A 370 -6.30 -19.93 17.53
C ARG A 370 -6.56 -20.58 16.17
N LEU A 371 -5.60 -20.55 15.25
CA LEU A 371 -5.66 -21.12 13.91
C LEU A 371 -5.01 -22.50 13.83
#